data_7f4695524eef2ce13d06e03b5e80816e
#
_entry.id   7f4695524eef2ce13d06e03b5e80816e
#
_cell.length_a   1.000
_cell.length_b   1.000
_cell.length_c   1.000
_cell.angle_alpha   90.00
_cell.angle_beta   90.00
_cell.angle_gamma   90.00
#
_symmetry.space_group_name_H-M   'P 1'
#
loop_
_entity.id
_entity.type
_entity.pdbx_description
1 polymer ?
#
loop_
_entity_poly.entity_id
_entity_poly.type
_entity_poly.pdbx_seq_one_letter_code
_entity_poly.pdbx_strand_id
1 'polypeptide(L)'
;MKISTERILSSEEIINLFKKKAIDDKWSFEGFKPSQTGKWTHDFHRYPAKFIPQLVEKLIEEYINSNNAHINDPFIGSGTTITTAISQGFKASGTDINKIAFLISKVKSTPIKPNYLLEKISHIIAKLSFLEANPNLPSYDIIKPLIPAQHIERINYWFTPESKLELGIILRVINEEEDHNIREFFLVAFSNVLKNCSVWLQTSTKPTRDFKKIPAKPFTVFKKQLKKMQRGNEAFYNVVPSKVRENIDKFLDIKIGDARQQADQNDSVDLIVTSSPYVTSYEYADLHQLSTIWLDFADDLNKYRKKFIGTSYKAYKGRILKSKIAQNVVNQMDSKNKKMSKEIEAFFIDMQQVFDESYRILKKGGRCCYIIGDTRLKGVDILNAEVFAESIQFSGFKLDRIIKRAIPSKILPQKRDEKTGKFASINDANSEAYPIEYIVIGLKE
;
A
#
# COMPACT_ATOMS: atom_id res chain seq x y z
N MET A 1 -11.87 16.71 19.24
CA MET A 1 -12.10 18.15 19.38
C MET A 1 -11.70 18.77 18.06
N LYS A 2 -12.60 19.43 17.36
CA LYS A 2 -12.29 20.18 16.12
C LYS A 2 -11.39 21.35 16.47
N ILE A 3 -10.45 21.69 15.58
CA ILE A 3 -9.54 22.83 15.77
C ILE A 3 -10.32 24.07 15.30
N SER A 4 -10.71 24.93 16.22
CA SER A 4 -11.57 26.09 15.97
C SER A 4 -10.78 27.36 15.64
N THR A 5 -9.71 27.29 14.88
CA THR A 5 -8.93 28.48 14.53
C THR A 5 -9.21 28.90 13.09
N GLU A 6 -9.63 30.16 12.88
CA GLU A 6 -9.79 30.79 11.57
C GLU A 6 -8.44 31.21 10.93
N ARG A 7 -7.32 31.02 11.64
CA ARG A 7 -5.98 31.43 11.20
C ARG A 7 -5.05 30.26 10.97
N ILE A 8 -4.04 30.46 10.18
CA ILE A 8 -2.90 29.55 10.00
C ILE A 8 -2.14 29.43 11.32
N LEU A 9 -1.93 28.20 11.80
CA LEU A 9 -1.15 27.94 13.00
C LEU A 9 0.34 28.04 12.69
N SER A 10 1.10 28.62 13.62
CA SER A 10 2.56 28.65 13.56
C SER A 10 3.16 27.26 13.84
N SER A 11 4.41 27.06 13.45
CA SER A 11 5.17 25.82 13.71
C SER A 11 5.18 25.44 15.21
N GLU A 12 5.33 26.43 16.10
CA GLU A 12 5.37 26.21 17.55
C GLU A 12 3.99 25.79 18.08
N GLU A 13 2.92 26.42 17.60
CA GLU A 13 1.55 26.07 17.97
C GLU A 13 1.21 24.64 17.53
N ILE A 14 1.62 24.23 16.32
CA ILE A 14 1.45 22.87 15.83
C ILE A 14 2.18 21.86 16.72
N ILE A 15 3.47 22.08 16.98
CA ILE A 15 4.27 21.17 17.84
C ILE A 15 3.62 21.05 19.22
N ASN A 16 3.18 22.16 19.81
CA ASN A 16 2.52 22.15 21.12
C ASN A 16 1.16 21.44 21.09
N LEU A 17 0.41 21.55 19.99
CA LEU A 17 -0.85 20.85 19.79
C LEU A 17 -0.64 19.33 19.76
N PHE A 18 0.37 18.84 19.05
CA PHE A 18 0.69 17.41 18.98
C PHE A 18 1.21 16.86 20.32
N LYS A 19 2.06 17.60 21.03
CA LYS A 19 2.56 17.22 22.37
C LYS A 19 1.43 17.05 23.39
N LYS A 20 0.41 17.91 23.35
CA LYS A 20 -0.73 17.86 24.28
C LYS A 20 -1.80 16.86 23.85
N LYS A 21 -1.70 16.26 22.65
CA LYS A 21 -2.73 15.38 22.11
C LYS A 21 -2.70 14.02 22.79
N ALA A 22 -3.79 13.67 23.50
CA ALA A 22 -3.99 12.34 24.06
C ALA A 22 -4.34 11.31 22.98
N ILE A 23 -4.05 10.04 23.26
CA ILE A 23 -4.51 8.92 22.43
C ILE A 23 -6.03 8.85 22.50
N ASP A 24 -6.65 8.66 21.36
CA ASP A 24 -8.10 8.45 21.22
C ASP A 24 -8.36 6.96 20.96
N ASP A 25 -8.73 6.23 22.01
CA ASP A 25 -8.93 4.78 21.97
C ASP A 25 -10.05 4.37 21.02
N LYS A 26 -11.03 5.27 20.74
CA LYS A 26 -12.09 5.03 19.75
C LYS A 26 -11.55 4.86 18.32
N TRP A 27 -10.29 5.27 18.07
CA TRP A 27 -9.60 5.14 16.80
C TRP A 27 -8.52 4.06 16.82
N SER A 28 -8.30 3.39 17.94
CA SER A 28 -7.29 2.32 18.07
C SER A 28 -7.78 0.97 17.52
N PHE A 29 -9.08 0.71 17.55
CA PHE A 29 -9.69 -0.53 17.01
C PHE A 29 -9.10 -1.80 17.64
N GLU A 30 -8.82 -1.79 18.95
CA GLU A 30 -8.16 -2.91 19.66
C GLU A 30 -8.96 -4.21 19.66
N GLY A 31 -10.29 -4.15 19.63
CA GLY A 31 -11.15 -5.33 19.68
C GLY A 31 -11.24 -6.14 18.38
N PHE A 32 -10.65 -5.69 17.27
CA PHE A 32 -10.82 -6.34 15.98
C PHE A 32 -9.82 -7.49 15.75
N LYS A 33 -10.37 -8.68 15.45
CA LYS A 33 -9.58 -9.88 15.09
C LYS A 33 -9.03 -9.77 13.65
N PRO A 34 -7.93 -10.48 13.32
CA PRO A 34 -7.38 -10.51 11.95
C PRO A 34 -8.40 -10.88 10.87
N SER A 35 -9.37 -11.74 11.17
CA SER A 35 -10.46 -12.10 10.24
C SER A 35 -11.41 -10.93 9.93
N GLN A 36 -11.56 -10.00 10.86
CA GLN A 36 -12.40 -8.81 10.68
C GLN A 36 -11.62 -7.68 9.95
N THR A 37 -10.33 -7.51 10.24
CA THR A 37 -9.49 -6.54 9.56
C THR A 37 -9.09 -6.99 8.16
N GLY A 38 -9.10 -8.30 7.90
CA GLY A 38 -8.86 -8.93 6.60
C GLY A 38 -10.13 -9.36 5.86
N LYS A 39 -11.32 -8.85 6.26
CA LYS A 39 -12.61 -9.23 5.67
C LYS A 39 -12.63 -9.08 4.15
N TRP A 40 -13.48 -9.86 3.48
CA TRP A 40 -13.70 -9.83 2.03
C TRP A 40 -12.40 -10.05 1.23
N THR A 41 -12.05 -9.08 0.39
CA THR A 41 -10.86 -9.10 -0.48
C THR A 41 -9.63 -8.48 0.18
N HIS A 42 -9.74 -7.86 1.35
CA HIS A 42 -8.62 -7.15 2.00
C HIS A 42 -7.42 -8.05 2.31
N ASP A 43 -7.61 -9.38 2.42
CA ASP A 43 -6.54 -10.35 2.70
C ASP A 43 -6.09 -11.16 1.47
N PHE A 44 -6.37 -10.68 0.25
CA PHE A 44 -5.94 -11.33 -1.00
C PHE A 44 -4.42 -11.35 -1.16
N HIS A 45 -3.76 -10.29 -0.75
CA HIS A 45 -2.33 -10.14 -0.89
C HIS A 45 -1.70 -9.56 0.38
N ARG A 46 -0.50 -10.06 0.72
CA ARG A 46 0.32 -9.49 1.79
C ARG A 46 0.89 -8.15 1.33
N TYR A 47 0.55 -7.09 2.03
CA TYR A 47 1.05 -5.76 1.77
C TYR A 47 1.50 -5.12 3.10
N PRO A 48 2.77 -4.73 3.24
CA PRO A 48 3.27 -4.14 4.48
C PRO A 48 2.65 -2.75 4.72
N ALA A 49 2.54 -2.36 5.99
CA ALA A 49 2.12 -1.03 6.42
C ALA A 49 0.75 -0.56 5.89
N LYS A 50 -0.19 -1.49 5.62
CA LYS A 50 -1.57 -1.15 5.31
C LYS A 50 -2.35 -0.83 6.59
N PHE A 51 -3.22 0.19 6.54
CA PHE A 51 -4.20 0.43 7.58
C PHE A 51 -5.44 -0.48 7.41
N ILE A 52 -6.29 -0.51 8.43
CA ILE A 52 -7.44 -1.43 8.48
C ILE A 52 -8.69 -0.80 7.84
N PRO A 53 -9.60 -1.61 7.25
CA PRO A 53 -10.83 -1.11 6.63
C PRO A 53 -11.70 -0.29 7.58
N GLN A 54 -11.80 -0.70 8.85
CA GLN A 54 -12.61 -0.05 9.87
C GLN A 54 -12.24 1.42 10.10
N LEU A 55 -10.95 1.78 9.90
CA LEU A 55 -10.52 3.17 9.96
C LEU A 55 -11.09 3.98 8.80
N VAL A 56 -11.09 3.41 7.59
CA VAL A 56 -11.66 4.06 6.40
C VAL A 56 -13.17 4.17 6.53
N GLU A 57 -13.85 3.10 6.94
CA GLU A 57 -15.29 3.09 7.18
C GLU A 57 -15.70 4.23 8.12
N LYS A 58 -14.99 4.38 9.23
CA LYS A 58 -15.27 5.44 10.22
C LYS A 58 -15.01 6.84 9.68
N LEU A 59 -13.97 7.04 8.85
CA LEU A 59 -13.72 8.34 8.22
C LEU A 59 -14.79 8.69 7.18
N ILE A 60 -15.24 7.71 6.39
CA ILE A 60 -16.34 7.89 5.45
C ILE A 60 -17.62 8.23 6.19
N GLU A 61 -17.98 7.47 7.23
CA GLU A 61 -19.16 7.71 8.06
C GLU A 61 -19.15 9.10 8.71
N GLU A 62 -17.97 9.59 9.15
CA GLU A 62 -17.86 10.87 9.84
C GLU A 62 -17.92 12.07 8.89
N TYR A 63 -17.43 11.93 7.63
CA TYR A 63 -17.26 13.08 6.74
C TYR A 63 -18.08 13.04 5.48
N ILE A 64 -18.76 11.94 5.15
CA ILE A 64 -19.59 11.84 3.95
C ILE A 64 -21.07 11.79 4.33
N ASN A 65 -21.81 12.75 3.79
CA ASN A 65 -23.26 12.86 3.97
C ASN A 65 -24.06 12.62 2.68
N SER A 66 -23.36 12.37 1.55
CA SER A 66 -23.98 12.17 0.23
C SER A 66 -23.81 10.74 -0.25
N ASN A 67 -24.87 10.14 -0.79
CA ASN A 67 -24.82 8.80 -1.40
C ASN A 67 -24.07 8.74 -2.74
N ASN A 68 -23.72 9.88 -3.32
CA ASN A 68 -22.98 9.99 -4.58
C ASN A 68 -21.57 10.58 -4.39
N ALA A 69 -20.99 10.40 -3.20
CA ALA A 69 -19.68 10.91 -2.90
C ALA A 69 -18.58 10.20 -3.71
N HIS A 70 -17.51 10.93 -3.95
CA HIS A 70 -16.31 10.48 -4.60
C HIS A 70 -15.15 10.45 -3.60
N ILE A 71 -14.62 9.26 -3.34
CA ILE A 71 -13.51 9.01 -2.41
C ILE A 71 -12.23 8.81 -3.21
N ASN A 72 -11.14 9.45 -2.79
CA ASN A 72 -9.84 9.31 -3.47
C ASN A 72 -8.75 8.80 -2.52
N ASP A 73 -7.80 8.05 -3.06
CA ASP A 73 -6.56 7.65 -2.39
C ASP A 73 -5.36 7.90 -3.32
N PRO A 74 -4.54 8.94 -3.06
CA PRO A 74 -3.36 9.23 -3.87
C PRO A 74 -2.24 8.19 -3.76
N PHE A 75 -2.32 7.28 -2.77
CA PHE A 75 -1.37 6.19 -2.55
C PHE A 75 -2.13 4.88 -2.32
N ILE A 76 -2.81 4.40 -3.37
CA ILE A 76 -3.75 3.27 -3.24
C ILE A 76 -3.15 2.02 -2.59
N GLY A 77 -1.85 1.78 -2.76
CA GLY A 77 -1.14 0.66 -2.16
C GLY A 77 -1.90 -0.66 -2.31
N SER A 78 -2.30 -1.24 -1.19
CA SER A 78 -3.10 -2.47 -1.20
C SER A 78 -4.59 -2.27 -1.48
N GLY A 79 -5.05 -1.05 -1.75
CA GLY A 79 -6.44 -0.74 -2.10
C GLY A 79 -7.42 -0.73 -0.93
N THR A 80 -6.98 -0.44 0.30
CA THR A 80 -7.90 -0.48 1.45
C THR A 80 -8.99 0.58 1.34
N THR A 81 -8.64 1.83 1.03
CA THR A 81 -9.60 2.93 0.82
C THR A 81 -10.54 2.62 -0.35
N ILE A 82 -9.97 2.22 -1.48
CA ILE A 82 -10.73 1.95 -2.71
C ILE A 82 -11.75 0.82 -2.49
N THR A 83 -11.29 -0.32 -1.96
CA THR A 83 -12.16 -1.48 -1.69
C THR A 83 -13.28 -1.13 -0.70
N THR A 84 -12.97 -0.35 0.33
CA THR A 84 -13.95 0.08 1.34
C THR A 84 -14.99 1.02 0.73
N ALA A 85 -14.57 2.01 -0.07
CA ALA A 85 -15.47 2.93 -0.76
C ALA A 85 -16.43 2.18 -1.71
N ILE A 86 -15.91 1.26 -2.52
CA ILE A 86 -16.68 0.41 -3.43
C ILE A 86 -17.70 -0.44 -2.67
N SER A 87 -17.30 -1.06 -1.53
CA SER A 87 -18.22 -1.87 -0.71
C SER A 87 -19.41 -1.07 -0.15
N GLN A 88 -19.22 0.23 0.06
CA GLN A 88 -20.27 1.15 0.53
C GLN A 88 -21.04 1.85 -0.60
N GLY A 89 -20.71 1.57 -1.86
CA GLY A 89 -21.44 2.11 -3.00
C GLY A 89 -21.00 3.46 -3.49
N PHE A 90 -19.81 3.93 -3.07
CA PHE A 90 -19.24 5.21 -3.48
C PHE A 90 -18.34 5.07 -4.71
N LYS A 91 -18.20 6.15 -5.47
CA LYS A 91 -17.16 6.26 -6.49
C LYS A 91 -15.80 6.33 -5.80
N ALA A 92 -14.83 5.59 -6.34
CA ALA A 92 -13.47 5.53 -5.81
C ALA A 92 -12.45 5.78 -6.91
N SER A 93 -11.51 6.70 -6.68
CA SER A 93 -10.39 6.97 -7.56
C SER A 93 -9.06 6.96 -6.81
N GLY A 94 -7.97 6.88 -7.54
CA GLY A 94 -6.65 7.01 -6.95
C GLY A 94 -5.52 6.52 -7.85
N THR A 95 -4.30 6.70 -7.36
CA THR A 95 -3.10 6.36 -8.12
C THR A 95 -2.11 5.56 -7.28
N ASP A 96 -1.28 4.78 -7.96
CA ASP A 96 -0.02 4.28 -7.41
C ASP A 96 1.00 4.16 -8.54
N ILE A 97 2.23 4.51 -8.26
CA ILE A 97 3.34 4.34 -9.22
C ILE A 97 3.75 2.88 -9.33
N ASN A 98 3.44 2.08 -8.32
CA ASN A 98 3.74 0.66 -8.25
C ASN A 98 2.68 -0.17 -8.98
N LYS A 99 3.05 -0.72 -10.14
CA LYS A 99 2.16 -1.58 -10.93
C LYS A 99 1.57 -2.76 -10.16
N ILE A 100 2.31 -3.30 -9.17
CA ILE A 100 1.80 -4.37 -8.29
C ILE A 100 0.71 -3.84 -7.35
N ALA A 101 0.90 -2.65 -6.77
CA ALA A 101 -0.10 -2.02 -5.94
C ALA A 101 -1.39 -1.75 -6.73
N PHE A 102 -1.26 -1.21 -7.94
CA PHE A 102 -2.37 -1.02 -8.86
C PHE A 102 -3.11 -2.34 -9.14
N LEU A 103 -2.39 -3.41 -9.53
CA LEU A 103 -2.99 -4.72 -9.82
C LEU A 103 -3.73 -5.29 -8.61
N ILE A 104 -3.11 -5.25 -7.43
CA ILE A 104 -3.72 -5.72 -6.18
C ILE A 104 -4.98 -4.93 -5.86
N SER A 105 -4.92 -3.60 -5.93
CA SER A 105 -6.04 -2.72 -5.63
C SER A 105 -7.19 -2.93 -6.61
N LYS A 106 -6.91 -3.02 -7.91
CA LYS A 106 -7.91 -3.29 -8.96
C LYS A 106 -8.66 -4.59 -8.69
N VAL A 107 -7.94 -5.69 -8.51
CA VAL A 107 -8.53 -7.02 -8.26
C VAL A 107 -9.34 -7.06 -6.97
N LYS A 108 -8.86 -6.42 -5.90
CA LYS A 108 -9.59 -6.37 -4.63
C LYS A 108 -10.87 -5.56 -4.69
N SER A 109 -10.92 -4.57 -5.56
CA SER A 109 -12.06 -3.64 -5.68
C SER A 109 -13.03 -3.99 -6.81
N THR A 110 -12.73 -5.03 -7.59
CA THR A 110 -13.59 -5.52 -8.67
C THR A 110 -14.37 -6.76 -8.22
N PRO A 111 -15.68 -6.65 -7.93
CA PRO A 111 -16.50 -7.79 -7.54
C PRO A 111 -16.80 -8.68 -8.75
N ILE A 112 -16.33 -9.92 -8.74
CA ILE A 112 -16.56 -10.91 -9.81
C ILE A 112 -17.73 -11.81 -9.43
N LYS A 113 -18.64 -12.10 -10.40
CA LYS A 113 -19.79 -12.97 -10.17
C LYS A 113 -19.34 -14.34 -9.63
N PRO A 114 -19.81 -14.79 -8.45
CA PRO A 114 -19.25 -15.95 -7.75
C PRO A 114 -19.23 -17.24 -8.56
N ASN A 115 -20.35 -17.60 -9.23
CA ASN A 115 -20.44 -18.84 -10.00
C ASN A 115 -19.49 -18.83 -11.21
N TYR A 116 -19.34 -17.68 -11.88
CA TYR A 116 -18.41 -17.51 -12.98
C TYR A 116 -16.96 -17.66 -12.53
N LEU A 117 -16.60 -17.01 -11.40
CA LEU A 117 -15.27 -17.14 -10.82
C LEU A 117 -14.98 -18.58 -10.37
N LEU A 118 -15.97 -19.27 -9.79
CA LEU A 118 -15.84 -20.66 -9.36
C LEU A 118 -15.54 -21.58 -10.56
N GLU A 119 -16.24 -21.41 -11.68
CA GLU A 119 -16.00 -22.16 -12.91
C GLU A 119 -14.55 -21.96 -13.40
N LYS A 120 -14.10 -20.72 -13.52
CA LYS A 120 -12.73 -20.38 -13.95
C LYS A 120 -11.65 -20.93 -13.01
N ILE A 121 -11.87 -20.82 -11.71
CA ILE A 121 -10.95 -21.41 -10.70
C ILE A 121 -10.92 -22.92 -10.79
N SER A 122 -12.07 -23.57 -10.98
CA SER A 122 -12.15 -25.03 -11.12
C SER A 122 -11.39 -25.50 -12.36
N HIS A 123 -11.52 -24.79 -13.47
CA HIS A 123 -10.83 -25.08 -14.71
C HIS A 123 -9.30 -25.00 -14.55
N ILE A 124 -8.78 -23.89 -14.03
CA ILE A 124 -7.32 -23.72 -13.83
C ILE A 124 -6.77 -24.73 -12.82
N ILE A 125 -7.49 -25.02 -11.73
CA ILE A 125 -7.08 -26.02 -10.74
C ILE A 125 -7.02 -27.42 -11.37
N ALA A 126 -8.02 -27.81 -12.17
CA ALA A 126 -8.04 -29.10 -12.86
C ALA A 126 -6.83 -29.23 -13.80
N LYS A 127 -6.58 -28.21 -14.63
CA LYS A 127 -5.43 -28.17 -15.55
C LYS A 127 -4.09 -28.31 -14.81
N LEU A 128 -3.87 -27.52 -13.76
CA LEU A 128 -2.65 -27.59 -12.97
C LEU A 128 -2.50 -28.92 -12.22
N SER A 129 -3.60 -29.50 -11.72
CA SER A 129 -3.56 -30.81 -11.07
C SER A 129 -3.24 -31.96 -12.03
N PHE A 130 -3.74 -31.88 -13.27
CA PHE A 130 -3.36 -32.81 -14.32
C PHE A 130 -1.87 -32.75 -14.65
N LEU A 131 -1.32 -31.52 -14.80
CA LEU A 131 0.11 -31.32 -15.06
C LEU A 131 0.99 -31.82 -13.90
N GLU A 132 0.59 -31.53 -12.66
CA GLU A 132 1.30 -31.99 -11.45
C GLU A 132 1.35 -33.53 -11.35
N ALA A 133 0.26 -34.21 -11.72
CA ALA A 133 0.17 -35.67 -11.69
C ALA A 133 0.95 -36.37 -12.84
N ASN A 134 1.25 -35.66 -13.92
CA ASN A 134 1.81 -36.21 -15.14
C ASN A 134 3.05 -35.45 -15.64
N PRO A 135 4.13 -35.36 -14.83
CA PRO A 135 5.31 -34.54 -15.16
C PRO A 135 6.08 -35.03 -16.41
N ASN A 136 5.92 -36.29 -16.78
CA ASN A 136 6.64 -36.92 -17.90
C ASN A 136 5.83 -36.98 -19.20
N LEU A 137 4.64 -36.38 -19.24
CA LEU A 137 3.84 -36.37 -20.49
C LEU A 137 4.42 -35.37 -21.49
N PRO A 138 4.27 -35.67 -22.81
CA PRO A 138 4.61 -34.71 -23.89
C PRO A 138 3.92 -33.36 -23.74
N SER A 139 2.81 -33.30 -23.01
CA SER A 139 2.13 -32.03 -22.66
C SER A 139 2.99 -31.12 -21.78
N TYR A 140 3.95 -31.64 -21.03
CA TYR A 140 4.93 -30.84 -20.28
C TYR A 140 5.94 -30.16 -21.22
N ASP A 141 6.28 -30.83 -22.34
CA ASP A 141 7.09 -30.25 -23.42
C ASP A 141 6.28 -29.25 -24.26
N ILE A 142 4.96 -29.40 -24.32
CA ILE A 142 4.05 -28.50 -25.02
C ILE A 142 3.79 -27.23 -24.23
N ILE A 143 3.69 -27.32 -22.88
CA ILE A 143 3.52 -26.15 -22.00
C ILE A 143 4.89 -25.63 -21.57
N LYS A 144 5.58 -24.94 -22.47
CA LYS A 144 6.84 -24.28 -22.13
C LYS A 144 6.63 -23.29 -20.98
N PRO A 145 7.39 -23.41 -19.87
CA PRO A 145 7.26 -22.49 -18.75
C PRO A 145 7.51 -21.06 -19.21
N LEU A 146 6.66 -20.14 -18.77
CA LEU A 146 6.84 -18.72 -19.05
C LEU A 146 7.72 -18.12 -17.95
N ILE A 147 8.99 -17.90 -18.27
CA ILE A 147 9.97 -17.29 -17.38
C ILE A 147 10.50 -16.03 -18.06
N PRO A 148 10.36 -14.83 -17.45
CA PRO A 148 10.85 -13.58 -18.03
C PRO A 148 12.36 -13.61 -18.25
N ALA A 149 12.80 -13.65 -19.50
CA ALA A 149 14.20 -13.83 -19.89
C ALA A 149 15.10 -12.72 -19.36
N GLN A 150 14.63 -11.47 -19.40
CA GLN A 150 15.39 -10.30 -18.91
C GLN A 150 15.63 -10.32 -17.41
N HIS A 151 14.89 -11.12 -16.65
CA HIS A 151 15.01 -11.24 -15.19
C HIS A 151 15.58 -12.58 -14.73
N ILE A 152 16.07 -13.41 -15.65
CA ILE A 152 16.47 -14.80 -15.37
C ILE A 152 17.51 -14.91 -14.26
N GLU A 153 18.52 -14.03 -14.22
CA GLU A 153 19.54 -14.03 -13.17
C GLU A 153 18.94 -13.77 -11.79
N ARG A 154 18.02 -12.79 -11.68
CA ARG A 154 17.33 -12.47 -10.42
C ARG A 154 16.37 -13.56 -10.01
N ILE A 155 15.68 -14.21 -10.96
CA ILE A 155 14.82 -15.35 -10.71
C ILE A 155 15.66 -16.53 -10.20
N ASN A 156 16.77 -16.86 -10.85
CA ASN A 156 17.71 -17.90 -10.39
C ASN A 156 18.31 -17.61 -9.00
N TYR A 157 18.47 -16.31 -8.67
CA TYR A 157 18.95 -15.90 -7.35
C TYR A 157 17.95 -16.20 -6.23
N TRP A 158 16.64 -16.10 -6.50
CA TRP A 158 15.60 -16.22 -5.49
C TRP A 158 14.88 -17.57 -5.48
N PHE A 159 14.88 -18.34 -6.55
CA PHE A 159 14.08 -19.54 -6.70
C PHE A 159 14.95 -20.76 -7.04
N THR A 160 14.59 -21.93 -6.46
CA THR A 160 15.19 -23.20 -6.87
C THR A 160 14.76 -23.54 -8.31
N PRO A 161 15.52 -24.43 -9.01
CA PRO A 161 15.13 -24.88 -10.35
C PRO A 161 13.69 -25.42 -10.42
N GLU A 162 13.29 -26.22 -9.42
CA GLU A 162 11.97 -26.84 -9.34
C GLU A 162 10.88 -25.76 -9.13
N SER A 163 11.06 -24.87 -8.15
CA SER A 163 10.12 -23.76 -7.91
C SER A 163 9.98 -22.85 -9.13
N LYS A 164 11.09 -22.56 -9.81
CA LYS A 164 11.10 -21.74 -11.04
C LYS A 164 10.30 -22.42 -12.15
N LEU A 165 10.48 -23.72 -12.35
CA LEU A 165 9.77 -24.50 -13.37
C LEU A 165 8.26 -24.46 -13.12
N GLU A 166 7.82 -24.87 -11.92
CA GLU A 166 6.40 -24.90 -11.57
C GLU A 166 5.75 -23.51 -11.65
N LEU A 167 6.42 -22.45 -11.15
CA LEU A 167 5.94 -21.06 -11.27
C LEU A 167 5.83 -20.63 -12.74
N GLY A 168 6.80 -21.00 -13.58
CA GLY A 168 6.75 -20.71 -15.02
C GLY A 168 5.57 -21.39 -15.72
N ILE A 169 5.23 -22.62 -15.32
CA ILE A 169 4.06 -23.34 -15.83
C ILE A 169 2.76 -22.67 -15.37
N ILE A 170 2.66 -22.31 -14.07
CA ILE A 170 1.50 -21.59 -13.54
C ILE A 170 1.29 -20.28 -14.32
N LEU A 171 2.35 -19.50 -14.53
CA LEU A 171 2.26 -18.22 -15.23
C LEU A 171 1.85 -18.41 -16.70
N ARG A 172 2.32 -19.46 -17.36
CA ARG A 172 1.90 -19.83 -18.72
C ARG A 172 0.39 -20.08 -18.76
N VAL A 173 -0.11 -20.93 -17.85
CA VAL A 173 -1.54 -21.29 -17.79
C VAL A 173 -2.40 -20.07 -17.46
N ILE A 174 -1.94 -19.17 -16.60
CA ILE A 174 -2.64 -17.91 -16.30
C ILE A 174 -2.78 -17.05 -17.55
N ASN A 175 -1.73 -16.96 -18.37
CA ASN A 175 -1.73 -16.12 -19.56
C ASN A 175 -2.59 -16.68 -20.73
N GLU A 176 -3.04 -17.92 -20.64
CA GLU A 176 -4.02 -18.49 -21.56
C GLU A 176 -5.47 -18.08 -21.23
N GLU A 177 -5.72 -17.52 -20.05
CA GLU A 177 -7.05 -16.99 -19.70
C GLU A 177 -7.34 -15.72 -20.52
N GLU A 178 -8.45 -15.75 -21.25
CA GLU A 178 -8.85 -14.66 -22.14
C GLU A 178 -9.54 -13.51 -21.40
N ASP A 179 -10.34 -13.84 -20.36
CA ASP A 179 -10.97 -12.82 -19.53
C ASP A 179 -9.91 -12.06 -18.72
N HIS A 180 -9.79 -10.77 -19.01
CA HIS A 180 -8.78 -9.91 -18.43
C HIS A 180 -8.91 -9.78 -16.89
N ASN A 181 -10.13 -9.69 -16.36
CA ASN A 181 -10.37 -9.58 -14.93
C ASN A 181 -10.04 -10.88 -14.19
N ILE A 182 -10.36 -12.02 -14.81
CA ILE A 182 -10.00 -13.35 -14.28
C ILE A 182 -8.49 -13.57 -14.34
N ARG A 183 -7.85 -13.21 -15.44
CA ARG A 183 -6.39 -13.29 -15.57
C ARG A 183 -5.69 -12.43 -14.51
N GLU A 184 -6.12 -11.19 -14.29
CA GLU A 184 -5.57 -10.32 -13.22
C GLU A 184 -5.81 -10.90 -11.82
N PHE A 185 -6.98 -11.49 -11.58
CA PHE A 185 -7.27 -12.18 -10.32
C PHE A 185 -6.28 -13.33 -10.07
N PHE A 186 -5.98 -14.14 -11.09
CA PHE A 186 -4.98 -15.20 -11.00
C PHE A 186 -3.55 -14.65 -10.82
N LEU A 187 -3.20 -13.54 -11.47
CA LEU A 187 -1.91 -12.88 -11.30
C LEU A 187 -1.70 -12.35 -9.88
N VAL A 188 -2.74 -11.85 -9.21
CA VAL A 188 -2.66 -11.46 -7.79
C VAL A 188 -2.45 -12.69 -6.90
N ALA A 189 -3.12 -13.81 -7.16
CA ALA A 189 -2.89 -15.06 -6.44
C ALA A 189 -1.45 -15.55 -6.64
N PHE A 190 -0.94 -15.53 -7.86
CA PHE A 190 0.44 -15.86 -8.21
C PHE A 190 1.45 -14.98 -7.48
N SER A 191 1.27 -13.67 -7.55
CA SER A 191 2.12 -12.69 -6.87
C SER A 191 2.21 -12.94 -5.36
N ASN A 192 1.09 -13.26 -4.71
CA ASN A 192 1.05 -13.50 -3.26
C ASN A 192 1.82 -14.74 -2.81
N VAL A 193 1.97 -15.75 -3.65
CA VAL A 193 2.67 -17.01 -3.29
C VAL A 193 4.17 -16.97 -3.58
N LEU A 194 4.66 -16.05 -4.38
CA LEU A 194 6.07 -16.00 -4.81
C LEU A 194 7.06 -16.02 -3.65
N LYS A 195 6.81 -15.26 -2.58
CA LYS A 195 7.69 -15.24 -1.42
C LYS A 195 7.73 -16.59 -0.71
N ASN A 196 6.62 -17.31 -0.64
CA ASN A 196 6.56 -18.63 -0.03
C ASN A 196 7.36 -19.65 -0.84
N CYS A 197 7.36 -19.52 -2.18
CA CYS A 197 8.06 -20.40 -3.13
C CYS A 197 9.53 -20.01 -3.37
N SER A 198 10.02 -18.96 -2.74
CA SER A 198 11.40 -18.47 -2.87
C SER A 198 12.23 -18.77 -1.63
N VAL A 199 13.55 -18.56 -1.73
CA VAL A 199 14.49 -18.63 -0.60
C VAL A 199 14.55 -17.32 0.19
N TRP A 200 13.60 -16.39 -0.01
CA TRP A 200 13.51 -15.19 0.80
C TRP A 200 13.07 -15.53 2.23
N LEU A 201 13.79 -15.01 3.22
CA LEU A 201 13.48 -15.19 4.65
C LEU A 201 12.04 -14.74 4.95
N GLN A 202 11.23 -15.69 5.46
CA GLN A 202 9.78 -15.48 5.60
C GLN A 202 9.41 -14.32 6.53
N THR A 203 10.17 -14.13 7.60
CA THR A 203 9.95 -13.10 8.61
C THR A 203 10.50 -11.72 8.21
N SER A 204 11.41 -11.63 7.22
CA SER A 204 12.01 -10.38 6.80
C SER A 204 11.16 -9.64 5.78
N THR A 205 10.95 -8.34 5.99
CA THR A 205 10.39 -7.43 4.97
C THR A 205 11.45 -7.01 3.96
N LYS A 206 12.73 -6.96 4.37
CA LYS A 206 13.85 -6.65 3.46
C LYS A 206 14.27 -7.88 2.67
N PRO A 207 14.77 -7.71 1.43
CA PRO A 207 15.34 -8.80 0.63
C PRO A 207 16.49 -9.48 1.36
N THR A 208 16.23 -10.63 1.98
CA THR A 208 17.20 -11.42 2.74
C THR A 208 17.05 -12.87 2.33
N ARG A 209 18.12 -13.53 1.90
CA ARG A 209 18.11 -14.97 1.60
C ARG A 209 18.21 -15.78 2.88
N ASP A 210 17.44 -16.85 2.92
CA ASP A 210 17.55 -17.92 3.92
C ASP A 210 17.88 -19.22 3.20
N PHE A 211 19.12 -19.66 3.33
CA PHE A 211 19.63 -20.89 2.70
C PHE A 211 19.10 -22.17 3.35
N LYS A 212 18.53 -22.08 4.55
CA LYS A 212 17.91 -23.21 5.25
C LYS A 212 16.42 -23.34 4.96
N LYS A 213 15.82 -22.32 4.33
CA LYS A 213 14.39 -22.34 4.00
C LYS A 213 14.11 -23.36 2.91
N ILE A 214 13.15 -24.25 3.16
CA ILE A 214 12.56 -25.13 2.17
C ILE A 214 11.41 -24.37 1.52
N PRO A 215 11.48 -24.00 0.23
CA PRO A 215 10.39 -23.32 -0.47
C PRO A 215 9.13 -24.17 -0.51
N ALA A 216 7.98 -23.53 -0.41
CA ALA A 216 6.71 -24.22 -0.57
C ALA A 216 6.51 -24.64 -2.05
N LYS A 217 5.82 -25.77 -2.29
CA LYS A 217 5.48 -26.27 -3.62
C LYS A 217 4.51 -25.31 -4.32
N PRO A 218 4.87 -24.69 -5.46
CA PRO A 218 4.09 -23.66 -6.11
C PRO A 218 2.67 -24.07 -6.45
N PHE A 219 2.46 -25.23 -7.09
CA PHE A 219 1.11 -25.74 -7.45
C PHE A 219 0.21 -25.82 -6.22
N THR A 220 0.72 -26.36 -5.10
CA THR A 220 -0.05 -26.54 -3.87
C THR A 220 -0.49 -25.20 -3.27
N VAL A 221 0.47 -24.27 -3.10
CA VAL A 221 0.15 -22.98 -2.45
C VAL A 221 -0.66 -22.06 -3.35
N PHE A 222 -0.49 -22.14 -4.67
CA PHE A 222 -1.30 -21.36 -5.62
C PHE A 222 -2.75 -21.82 -5.62
N LYS A 223 -3.02 -23.13 -5.71
CA LYS A 223 -4.38 -23.71 -5.64
C LYS A 223 -5.07 -23.33 -4.30
N LYS A 224 -4.32 -23.37 -3.19
CA LYS A 224 -4.83 -22.94 -1.87
C LYS A 224 -5.16 -21.44 -1.84
N GLN A 225 -4.32 -20.61 -2.47
CA GLN A 225 -4.53 -19.16 -2.55
C GLN A 225 -5.77 -18.82 -3.38
N LEU A 226 -5.99 -19.49 -4.52
CA LEU A 226 -7.19 -19.30 -5.34
C LEU A 226 -8.47 -19.58 -4.56
N LYS A 227 -8.53 -20.70 -3.81
CA LYS A 227 -9.68 -21.05 -2.96
C LYS A 227 -9.93 -20.02 -1.84
N LYS A 228 -8.85 -19.45 -1.28
CA LYS A 228 -8.97 -18.36 -0.30
C LYS A 228 -9.57 -17.11 -0.93
N MET A 229 -9.05 -16.71 -2.08
CA MET A 229 -9.49 -15.50 -2.80
C MET A 229 -10.92 -15.65 -3.34
N GLN A 230 -11.33 -16.84 -3.77
CA GLN A 230 -12.71 -17.15 -4.16
C GLN A 230 -13.69 -16.80 -3.05
N ARG A 231 -13.45 -17.32 -1.83
CA ARG A 231 -14.32 -17.04 -0.66
C ARG A 231 -14.37 -15.55 -0.32
N GLY A 232 -13.22 -14.87 -0.40
CA GLY A 232 -13.16 -13.43 -0.17
C GLY A 232 -13.94 -12.63 -1.22
N ASN A 233 -13.86 -13.04 -2.50
CA ASN A 233 -14.64 -12.42 -3.58
C ASN A 233 -16.14 -12.63 -3.40
N GLU A 234 -16.58 -13.83 -3.04
CA GLU A 234 -17.99 -14.12 -2.77
C GLU A 234 -18.54 -13.24 -1.65
N ALA A 235 -17.81 -13.13 -0.54
CA ALA A 235 -18.18 -12.25 0.55
C ALA A 235 -18.21 -10.77 0.14
N PHE A 236 -17.27 -10.33 -0.70
CA PHE A 236 -17.22 -8.96 -1.23
C PHE A 236 -18.35 -8.69 -2.22
N TYR A 237 -18.59 -9.61 -3.14
CA TYR A 237 -19.68 -9.50 -4.12
C TYR A 237 -21.05 -9.32 -3.45
N ASN A 238 -21.29 -10.02 -2.34
CA ASN A 238 -22.54 -9.95 -1.63
C ASN A 238 -22.78 -8.63 -0.89
N VAL A 239 -21.72 -7.92 -0.47
CA VAL A 239 -21.85 -6.61 0.22
C VAL A 239 -21.84 -5.43 -0.72
N VAL A 240 -21.20 -5.53 -1.89
CA VAL A 240 -21.18 -4.45 -2.87
C VAL A 240 -22.60 -4.24 -3.44
N PRO A 241 -23.15 -3.02 -3.46
CA PRO A 241 -24.46 -2.74 -4.00
C PRO A 241 -24.60 -3.14 -5.48
N SER A 242 -25.78 -3.65 -5.89
CA SER A 242 -26.03 -4.12 -7.27
C SER A 242 -25.71 -3.07 -8.32
N LYS A 243 -26.10 -1.80 -8.09
CA LYS A 243 -25.77 -0.68 -8.99
C LYS A 243 -24.28 -0.54 -9.28
N VAL A 244 -23.41 -0.86 -8.31
CA VAL A 244 -21.96 -0.81 -8.44
C VAL A 244 -21.43 -2.04 -9.16
N ARG A 245 -21.91 -3.24 -8.79
CA ARG A 245 -21.51 -4.51 -9.42
C ARG A 245 -21.78 -4.53 -10.92
N GLU A 246 -22.91 -3.97 -11.33
CA GLU A 246 -23.35 -3.91 -12.73
C GLU A 246 -22.65 -2.83 -13.56
N ASN A 247 -22.05 -1.84 -12.89
CA ASN A 247 -21.42 -0.69 -13.53
C ASN A 247 -20.06 -0.35 -12.91
N ILE A 248 -19.26 -1.33 -12.56
CA ILE A 248 -18.01 -1.13 -11.81
C ILE A 248 -17.08 -0.07 -12.44
N ASP A 249 -17.01 -0.01 -13.76
CA ASP A 249 -16.17 0.94 -14.49
C ASP A 249 -16.58 2.41 -14.27
N LYS A 250 -17.83 2.67 -13.84
CA LYS A 250 -18.28 4.02 -13.48
C LYS A 250 -17.91 4.40 -12.04
N PHE A 251 -17.64 3.41 -11.21
CA PHE A 251 -17.36 3.59 -9.78
C PHE A 251 -15.86 3.46 -9.44
N LEU A 252 -15.10 2.68 -10.19
CA LEU A 252 -13.70 2.40 -9.94
C LEU A 252 -12.82 3.07 -11.00
N ASP A 253 -12.15 4.16 -10.64
CA ASP A 253 -11.23 4.90 -11.51
C ASP A 253 -9.83 4.99 -10.87
N ILE A 254 -9.09 3.88 -10.91
CA ILE A 254 -7.72 3.83 -10.41
C ILE A 254 -6.72 3.76 -11.58
N LYS A 255 -5.54 4.36 -11.39
CA LYS A 255 -4.52 4.47 -12.46
C LYS A 255 -3.12 4.20 -11.93
N ILE A 256 -2.27 3.68 -12.83
CA ILE A 256 -0.82 3.74 -12.60
C ILE A 256 -0.40 5.17 -12.82
N GLY A 257 0.01 5.86 -11.74
CA GLY A 257 0.28 7.29 -11.81
C GLY A 257 1.06 7.81 -10.61
N ASP A 258 1.35 9.09 -10.65
CA ASP A 258 2.09 9.80 -9.62
C ASP A 258 1.13 10.64 -8.76
N ALA A 259 1.16 10.45 -7.45
CA ALA A 259 0.33 11.21 -6.51
C ALA A 259 0.52 12.72 -6.56
N ARG A 260 1.65 13.18 -7.11
CA ARG A 260 1.97 14.60 -7.33
C ARG A 260 1.27 15.19 -8.56
N GLN A 261 0.59 14.36 -9.36
CA GLN A 261 -0.16 14.75 -10.55
C GLN A 261 -1.28 13.71 -10.79
N GLN A 262 -2.41 13.89 -10.13
CA GLN A 262 -3.54 12.98 -10.23
C GLN A 262 -4.42 13.28 -11.44
N ALA A 263 -5.11 12.25 -11.93
CA ALA A 263 -5.99 12.37 -13.10
C ALA A 263 -7.37 12.98 -12.78
N ASP A 264 -7.73 13.08 -11.51
CA ASP A 264 -9.00 13.65 -11.09
C ASP A 264 -9.11 15.14 -11.47
N GLN A 265 -10.31 15.57 -11.84
CA GLN A 265 -10.59 16.96 -12.16
C GLN A 265 -10.54 17.84 -10.92
N ASN A 266 -10.38 19.16 -11.12
CA ASN A 266 -10.50 20.14 -10.04
C ASN A 266 -11.87 19.99 -9.37
N ASP A 267 -11.93 20.15 -8.06
CA ASP A 267 -13.17 20.20 -7.28
C ASP A 267 -14.13 19.01 -7.53
N SER A 268 -13.58 17.80 -7.74
CA SER A 268 -14.35 16.60 -8.10
C SER A 268 -14.46 15.57 -6.98
N VAL A 269 -13.58 15.62 -5.99
CA VAL A 269 -13.45 14.63 -4.90
C VAL A 269 -14.07 15.17 -3.61
N ASP A 270 -14.82 14.34 -2.89
CA ASP A 270 -15.48 14.75 -1.63
C ASP A 270 -14.58 14.44 -0.42
N LEU A 271 -13.82 13.34 -0.46
CA LEU A 271 -12.96 12.89 0.65
C LEU A 271 -11.71 12.21 0.13
N ILE A 272 -10.55 12.60 0.65
CA ILE A 272 -9.30 11.87 0.48
C ILE A 272 -8.99 11.12 1.78
N VAL A 273 -8.72 9.80 1.67
CA VAL A 273 -8.27 8.96 2.78
C VAL A 273 -7.06 8.16 2.32
N THR A 274 -5.91 8.40 2.94
CA THR A 274 -4.68 7.75 2.51
C THR A 274 -3.70 7.50 3.66
N SER A 275 -2.92 6.41 3.54
CA SER A 275 -1.71 6.21 4.32
C SER A 275 -0.51 6.53 3.44
N SER A 276 0.07 7.70 3.65
CA SER A 276 1.22 8.16 2.86
C SER A 276 2.44 7.25 3.07
N PRO A 277 3.38 7.23 2.11
CA PRO A 277 4.67 6.62 2.34
C PRO A 277 5.35 7.18 3.60
N TYR A 278 6.17 6.36 4.25
CA TYR A 278 6.97 6.79 5.40
C TYR A 278 8.37 7.21 4.94
N VAL A 279 8.91 8.26 5.55
CA VAL A 279 10.30 8.70 5.31
C VAL A 279 11.27 7.54 5.53
N THR A 280 12.06 7.20 4.52
CA THR A 280 13.16 6.20 4.55
C THR A 280 12.81 4.82 5.13
N SER A 281 11.54 4.53 5.39
CA SER A 281 11.15 3.31 6.12
C SER A 281 11.02 2.08 5.24
N TYR A 282 10.56 2.23 4.00
CA TYR A 282 10.31 1.13 3.07
C TYR A 282 10.70 1.49 1.65
N GLU A 283 11.64 0.73 1.09
CA GLU A 283 11.83 0.67 -0.35
C GLU A 283 10.74 -0.20 -0.96
N TYR A 284 9.57 0.40 -1.27
CA TYR A 284 8.42 -0.33 -1.81
C TYR A 284 8.72 -1.10 -3.09
N ALA A 285 9.66 -0.60 -3.91
CA ALA A 285 10.15 -1.32 -5.08
C ALA A 285 10.82 -2.65 -4.70
N ASP A 286 11.57 -2.68 -3.59
CA ASP A 286 12.26 -3.88 -3.12
C ASP A 286 11.32 -4.89 -2.46
N LEU A 287 10.29 -4.42 -1.77
CA LEU A 287 9.29 -5.29 -1.13
C LEU A 287 8.54 -6.16 -2.15
N HIS A 288 8.31 -5.61 -3.34
CA HIS A 288 7.57 -6.27 -4.41
C HIS A 288 8.45 -6.77 -5.56
N GLN A 289 9.80 -6.79 -5.38
CA GLN A 289 10.70 -7.17 -6.46
C GLN A 289 10.41 -8.54 -7.06
N LEU A 290 10.02 -9.56 -6.26
CA LEU A 290 9.69 -10.88 -6.80
C LEU A 290 8.51 -10.81 -7.79
N SER A 291 7.47 -10.06 -7.42
CA SER A 291 6.32 -9.86 -8.30
C SER A 291 6.70 -9.02 -9.52
N THR A 292 7.51 -7.98 -9.32
CA THR A 292 7.96 -7.10 -10.41
C THR A 292 8.77 -7.86 -11.47
N ILE A 293 9.68 -8.76 -11.06
CA ILE A 293 10.49 -9.55 -12.00
C ILE A 293 9.69 -10.67 -12.68
N TRP A 294 8.74 -11.32 -11.97
CA TRP A 294 7.92 -12.39 -12.53
C TRP A 294 6.83 -11.87 -13.48
N LEU A 295 6.26 -10.71 -13.19
CA LEU A 295 5.19 -10.11 -14.00
C LEU A 295 5.73 -9.10 -15.02
N ASP A 296 7.03 -8.97 -15.12
CA ASP A 296 7.70 -8.09 -16.08
C ASP A 296 7.23 -6.63 -16.02
N PHE A 297 7.10 -6.11 -14.79
CA PHE A 297 6.57 -4.77 -14.55
C PHE A 297 7.60 -3.65 -14.59
N ALA A 298 8.90 -3.99 -14.62
CA ALA A 298 9.98 -3.03 -14.75
C ALA A 298 11.18 -3.65 -15.45
N ASP A 299 11.67 -3.01 -16.50
CA ASP A 299 12.90 -3.42 -17.22
C ASP A 299 14.14 -3.26 -16.34
N ASP A 300 14.19 -2.18 -15.56
CA ASP A 300 15.28 -1.82 -14.67
C ASP A 300 14.75 -1.37 -13.30
N LEU A 301 15.02 -2.18 -12.27
CA LEU A 301 14.61 -1.89 -10.89
C LEU A 301 15.23 -0.58 -10.35
N ASN A 302 16.43 -0.18 -10.81
CA ASN A 302 17.04 1.07 -10.34
C ASN A 302 16.35 2.29 -10.95
N LYS A 303 15.98 2.24 -12.23
CA LYS A 303 15.15 3.28 -12.86
C LYS A 303 13.76 3.34 -12.22
N TYR A 304 13.21 2.17 -11.87
CA TYR A 304 11.92 2.07 -11.21
C TYR A 304 11.93 2.75 -9.83
N ARG A 305 12.96 2.48 -8.99
CA ARG A 305 13.13 3.13 -7.68
C ARG A 305 13.17 4.66 -7.74
N LYS A 306 13.75 5.23 -8.81
CA LYS A 306 13.85 6.70 -8.98
C LYS A 306 12.51 7.41 -9.15
N LYS A 307 11.43 6.67 -9.43
CA LYS A 307 10.09 7.24 -9.60
C LYS A 307 9.39 7.50 -8.27
N PHE A 308 9.74 6.75 -7.23
CA PHE A 308 9.06 6.82 -5.93
C PHE A 308 9.33 8.14 -5.19
N ILE A 309 8.39 8.50 -4.32
CA ILE A 309 8.49 9.68 -3.45
C ILE A 309 9.64 9.51 -2.46
N GLY A 310 10.35 10.59 -2.18
CA GLY A 310 11.46 10.62 -1.21
C GLY A 310 12.71 9.87 -1.64
N THR A 311 12.86 9.56 -2.93
CA THR A 311 14.07 8.89 -3.42
C THR A 311 15.29 9.82 -3.43
N SER A 312 16.43 9.36 -2.88
CA SER A 312 17.72 10.08 -2.93
C SER A 312 18.33 10.19 -4.33
N TYR A 313 17.74 9.52 -5.31
CA TYR A 313 18.26 9.47 -6.68
C TYR A 313 17.85 10.67 -7.54
N LYS A 314 17.05 11.61 -7.02
CA LYS A 314 16.62 12.83 -7.73
C LYS A 314 17.30 14.07 -7.15
N ALA A 315 17.75 14.99 -8.02
CA ALA A 315 18.14 16.32 -7.60
C ALA A 315 16.94 17.26 -7.63
N TYR A 316 16.64 17.89 -6.50
CA TYR A 316 15.53 18.84 -6.35
C TYR A 316 16.02 20.29 -6.50
N LYS A 317 16.65 20.60 -7.64
CA LYS A 317 17.14 21.96 -7.93
C LYS A 317 15.97 22.95 -8.03
N GLY A 318 16.05 24.04 -7.27
CA GLY A 318 15.10 25.16 -7.34
C GLY A 318 13.77 24.97 -6.61
N ARG A 319 13.56 23.89 -5.86
CA ARG A 319 12.38 23.70 -5.02
C ARG A 319 12.67 24.08 -3.58
N ILE A 320 11.78 24.85 -2.98
CA ILE A 320 11.91 25.36 -1.61
C ILE A 320 11.00 24.53 -0.69
N LEU A 321 11.56 24.03 0.40
CA LEU A 321 10.81 23.40 1.48
C LEU A 321 10.10 24.49 2.28
N LYS A 322 8.76 24.55 2.22
CA LYS A 322 7.96 25.61 2.86
C LYS A 322 7.85 25.44 4.37
N SER A 323 7.76 24.18 4.85
CA SER A 323 7.60 23.86 6.26
C SER A 323 8.86 24.19 7.08
N LYS A 324 8.73 25.03 8.09
CA LYS A 324 9.82 25.34 9.06
C LYS A 324 10.13 24.13 9.95
N ILE A 325 9.12 23.35 10.32
CA ILE A 325 9.31 22.11 11.09
C ILE A 325 10.19 21.14 10.29
N ALA A 326 9.87 20.96 9.00
CA ALA A 326 10.67 20.12 8.10
C ALA A 326 12.10 20.64 7.92
N GLN A 327 12.29 21.94 7.73
CA GLN A 327 13.62 22.57 7.63
C GLN A 327 14.46 22.27 8.88
N ASN A 328 13.87 22.40 10.08
CA ASN A 328 14.56 22.11 11.34
C ASN A 328 14.97 20.63 11.44
N VAL A 329 14.09 19.71 11.04
CA VAL A 329 14.38 18.26 10.99
C VAL A 329 15.53 17.98 10.01
N VAL A 330 15.48 18.55 8.81
CA VAL A 330 16.53 18.41 7.77
C VAL A 330 17.88 18.92 8.28
N ASN A 331 17.91 20.09 8.91
CA ASN A 331 19.14 20.68 9.49
C ASN A 331 19.72 19.82 10.62
N GLN A 332 18.88 19.31 11.53
CA GLN A 332 19.31 18.39 12.57
C GLN A 332 19.89 17.08 12.01
N MET A 333 19.28 16.55 10.95
CA MET A 333 19.77 15.36 10.29
C MET A 333 21.06 15.62 9.52
N ASP A 334 21.23 16.79 8.91
CA ASP A 334 22.44 17.13 8.11
C ASP A 334 23.71 17.07 8.98
N SER A 335 23.64 17.53 10.23
CA SER A 335 24.74 17.43 11.20
C SER A 335 25.12 15.99 11.55
N LYS A 336 24.23 15.00 11.36
CA LYS A 336 24.45 13.60 11.68
C LYS A 336 24.67 12.71 10.45
N ASN A 337 23.93 12.96 9.39
CA ASN A 337 23.99 12.16 8.15
C ASN A 337 23.49 12.95 6.95
N LYS A 338 24.39 13.55 6.22
CA LYS A 338 24.12 14.40 5.05
C LYS A 338 23.34 13.70 3.92
N LYS A 339 23.55 12.39 3.72
CA LYS A 339 22.79 11.63 2.71
C LYS A 339 21.34 11.50 3.13
N MET A 340 21.11 11.10 4.37
CA MET A 340 19.76 10.92 4.92
C MET A 340 18.99 12.24 5.03
N SER A 341 19.68 13.35 5.34
CA SER A 341 19.10 14.70 5.31
C SER A 341 18.49 15.01 3.95
N LYS A 342 19.22 14.75 2.87
CA LYS A 342 18.74 14.96 1.48
C LYS A 342 17.55 14.07 1.12
N GLU A 343 17.52 12.84 1.63
CA GLU A 343 16.39 11.92 1.44
C GLU A 343 15.13 12.42 2.15
N ILE A 344 15.26 12.93 3.37
CA ILE A 344 14.17 13.52 4.15
C ILE A 344 13.67 14.81 3.49
N GLU A 345 14.57 15.68 3.06
CA GLU A 345 14.22 16.91 2.35
C GLU A 345 13.43 16.59 1.06
N ALA A 346 13.94 15.65 0.26
CA ALA A 346 13.29 15.19 -0.96
C ALA A 346 11.87 14.66 -0.69
N PHE A 347 11.71 13.88 0.36
CA PHE A 347 10.40 13.34 0.76
C PHE A 347 9.41 14.46 1.10
N PHE A 348 9.78 15.43 1.91
CA PHE A 348 8.88 16.51 2.30
C PHE A 348 8.56 17.45 1.13
N ILE A 349 9.51 17.70 0.22
CA ILE A 349 9.26 18.46 -1.01
C ILE A 349 8.26 17.72 -1.92
N ASP A 350 8.40 16.41 -2.07
CA ASP A 350 7.46 15.60 -2.86
C ASP A 350 6.07 15.59 -2.21
N MET A 351 5.99 15.41 -0.88
CA MET A 351 4.71 15.42 -0.16
C MET A 351 4.00 16.79 -0.22
N GLN A 352 4.74 17.89 -0.21
CA GLN A 352 4.18 19.21 -0.40
C GLN A 352 3.43 19.34 -1.73
N GLN A 353 3.96 18.74 -2.83
CA GLN A 353 3.25 18.69 -4.12
C GLN A 353 2.00 17.81 -4.06
N VAL A 354 2.06 16.71 -3.31
CA VAL A 354 0.88 15.85 -3.11
C VAL A 354 -0.23 16.60 -2.37
N PHE A 355 0.11 17.45 -1.39
CA PHE A 355 -0.88 18.26 -0.69
C PHE A 355 -1.48 19.36 -1.60
N ASP A 356 -0.65 20.01 -2.43
CA ASP A 356 -1.12 21.00 -3.42
C ASP A 356 -2.08 20.32 -4.41
N GLU A 357 -1.77 19.12 -4.87
CA GLU A 357 -2.62 18.34 -5.77
C GLU A 357 -3.91 17.86 -5.10
N SER A 358 -3.83 17.44 -3.84
CA SER A 358 -5.00 17.07 -3.04
C SER A 358 -5.95 18.26 -2.84
N TYR A 359 -5.41 19.46 -2.66
CA TYR A 359 -6.22 20.68 -2.60
C TYR A 359 -6.91 20.97 -3.92
N ARG A 360 -6.21 20.77 -5.04
CA ARG A 360 -6.78 20.99 -6.39
C ARG A 360 -8.00 20.12 -6.64
N ILE A 361 -7.91 18.80 -6.34
CA ILE A 361 -8.98 17.85 -6.69
C ILE A 361 -10.14 17.84 -5.71
N LEU A 362 -9.94 18.23 -4.44
CA LEU A 362 -11.00 18.26 -3.45
C LEU A 362 -12.02 19.36 -3.74
N LYS A 363 -13.30 19.06 -3.54
CA LYS A 363 -14.39 20.04 -3.53
C LYS A 363 -14.28 20.98 -2.33
N LYS A 364 -14.87 22.15 -2.44
CA LYS A 364 -15.13 23.03 -1.31
C LYS A 364 -15.98 22.29 -0.26
N GLY A 365 -15.60 22.34 1.00
CA GLY A 365 -16.18 21.54 2.10
C GLY A 365 -15.61 20.11 2.22
N GLY A 366 -14.83 19.66 1.23
CA GLY A 366 -14.16 18.35 1.25
C GLY A 366 -12.99 18.30 2.22
N ARG A 367 -12.61 17.10 2.59
CA ARG A 367 -11.50 16.85 3.54
C ARG A 367 -10.47 15.92 3.00
N CYS A 368 -9.21 16.15 3.40
CA CYS A 368 -8.13 15.19 3.26
C CYS A 368 -7.77 14.59 4.63
N CYS A 369 -7.64 13.26 4.70
CA CYS A 369 -7.26 12.51 5.90
C CYS A 369 -5.98 11.75 5.61
N TYR A 370 -4.85 12.26 6.10
CA TYR A 370 -3.53 11.64 5.98
C TYR A 370 -3.18 10.84 7.23
N ILE A 371 -3.00 9.54 7.07
CA ILE A 371 -2.58 8.63 8.15
C ILE A 371 -1.06 8.48 8.07
N ILE A 372 -0.35 8.87 9.14
CA ILE A 372 1.10 8.86 9.21
C ILE A 372 1.58 8.63 10.66
N GLY A 373 2.65 7.88 10.83
CA GLY A 373 3.35 7.75 12.11
C GLY A 373 4.65 8.54 12.12
N ASP A 374 5.06 9.00 13.29
CA ASP A 374 6.36 9.62 13.47
C ASP A 374 7.46 8.56 13.43
N THR A 375 8.65 8.99 13.02
CA THR A 375 9.84 8.16 12.95
C THR A 375 11.00 8.79 13.66
N ARG A 376 11.88 7.96 14.26
CA ARG A 376 13.16 8.40 14.78
C ARG A 376 14.29 7.76 14.01
N LEU A 377 15.15 8.57 13.43
CA LEU A 377 16.26 8.13 12.57
C LEU A 377 17.57 8.72 13.09
N LYS A 378 18.58 7.87 13.38
CA LYS A 378 19.87 8.33 13.90
C LYS A 378 19.76 9.27 15.11
N GLY A 379 18.75 9.05 15.97
CA GLY A 379 18.49 9.87 17.13
C GLY A 379 17.85 11.24 16.86
N VAL A 380 17.33 11.47 15.64
CA VAL A 380 16.53 12.65 15.26
C VAL A 380 15.08 12.23 15.10
N ASP A 381 14.18 12.94 15.77
CA ASP A 381 12.74 12.79 15.60
C ASP A 381 12.30 13.49 14.31
N ILE A 382 11.63 12.76 13.40
CA ILE A 382 11.31 13.28 12.08
C ILE A 382 10.03 14.11 12.05
N LEU A 383 9.17 13.98 13.04
CA LEU A 383 7.95 14.77 13.23
C LEU A 383 7.06 14.78 11.98
N ASN A 384 6.87 13.61 11.35
CA ASN A 384 6.14 13.50 10.09
C ASN A 384 4.74 14.12 10.16
N ALA A 385 4.01 13.86 11.24
CA ALA A 385 2.63 14.30 11.40
C ALA A 385 2.54 15.82 11.60
N GLU A 386 3.48 16.43 12.36
CA GLU A 386 3.57 17.87 12.53
C GLU A 386 3.94 18.57 11.23
N VAL A 387 4.90 18.00 10.47
CA VAL A 387 5.27 18.52 9.14
C VAL A 387 4.08 18.47 8.19
N PHE A 388 3.30 17.39 8.21
CA PHE A 388 2.09 17.28 7.39
C PHE A 388 1.06 18.33 7.79
N ALA A 389 0.81 18.50 9.08
CA ALA A 389 -0.13 19.52 9.58
C ALA A 389 0.28 20.95 9.20
N GLU A 390 1.57 21.26 9.21
CA GLU A 390 2.07 22.56 8.72
C GLU A 390 1.95 22.68 7.19
N SER A 391 2.34 21.62 6.46
CA SER A 391 2.40 21.64 5.00
C SER A 391 1.03 21.73 4.34
N ILE A 392 -0.01 21.05 4.87
CA ILE A 392 -1.37 21.16 4.31
C ILE A 392 -1.91 22.58 4.41
N GLN A 393 -1.53 23.35 5.44
CA GLN A 393 -1.93 24.75 5.54
C GLN A 393 -1.30 25.61 4.42
N PHE A 394 -0.04 25.32 4.04
CA PHE A 394 0.59 26.01 2.90
C PHE A 394 -0.04 25.69 1.55
N SER A 395 -0.76 24.57 1.45
CA SER A 395 -1.54 24.21 0.25
C SER A 395 -2.95 24.81 0.24
N GLY A 396 -3.32 25.54 1.30
CA GLY A 396 -4.62 26.24 1.41
C GLY A 396 -5.66 25.52 2.27
N PHE A 397 -5.35 24.37 2.84
CA PHE A 397 -6.25 23.72 3.79
C PHE A 397 -6.29 24.41 5.14
N LYS A 398 -7.47 24.43 5.75
CA LYS A 398 -7.59 24.66 7.18
C LYS A 398 -7.34 23.36 7.93
N LEU A 399 -6.50 23.38 8.96
CA LEU A 399 -6.30 22.22 9.82
C LEU A 399 -7.57 21.98 10.65
N ASP A 400 -8.35 20.94 10.29
CA ASP A 400 -9.67 20.67 10.89
C ASP A 400 -9.55 19.84 12.17
N ARG A 401 -8.73 18.79 12.14
CA ARG A 401 -8.58 17.87 13.28
C ARG A 401 -7.28 17.08 13.23
N ILE A 402 -6.77 16.73 14.41
CA ILE A 402 -5.70 15.75 14.59
C ILE A 402 -6.24 14.65 15.51
N ILE A 403 -6.07 13.40 15.09
CA ILE A 403 -6.40 12.22 15.88
C ILE A 403 -5.11 11.48 16.15
N LYS A 404 -4.81 11.22 17.43
CA LYS A 404 -3.67 10.38 17.86
C LYS A 404 -4.23 9.03 18.27
N ARG A 405 -3.70 7.95 17.70
CA ARG A 405 -4.18 6.58 17.95
C ARG A 405 -3.04 5.60 18.25
N ALA A 406 -3.31 4.62 19.09
CA ALA A 406 -2.44 3.47 19.25
C ALA A 406 -2.67 2.45 18.11
N ILE A 407 -1.65 1.69 17.73
CA ILE A 407 -1.73 0.58 16.79
C ILE A 407 -1.62 -0.72 17.58
N PRO A 408 -2.74 -1.42 17.86
CA PRO A 408 -2.77 -2.51 18.83
C PRO A 408 -2.08 -3.80 18.37
N SER A 409 -1.97 -4.04 17.07
CA SER A 409 -1.33 -5.26 16.55
C SER A 409 -0.44 -4.96 15.35
N LYS A 410 0.87 -5.01 15.57
CA LYS A 410 1.86 -4.91 14.50
C LYS A 410 2.39 -6.29 14.13
N ILE A 411 2.34 -6.60 12.85
CA ILE A 411 3.01 -7.78 12.26
C ILE A 411 4.54 -7.55 12.18
N LEU A 412 4.99 -6.30 12.30
CA LEU A 412 6.41 -5.93 12.24
C LEU A 412 7.07 -6.03 13.62
N PRO A 413 8.39 -6.27 13.68
CA PRO A 413 9.13 -6.25 14.94
C PRO A 413 8.86 -4.94 15.68
N GLN A 414 8.38 -5.07 16.92
CA GLN A 414 7.93 -3.93 17.73
C GLN A 414 9.07 -3.14 18.35
N LYS A 415 10.30 -3.66 18.31
CA LYS A 415 11.43 -3.10 19.04
C LYS A 415 12.61 -2.77 18.13
N ARG A 416 13.31 -1.68 18.45
CA ARG A 416 14.53 -1.25 17.75
C ARG A 416 15.68 -1.12 18.74
N ASP A 417 16.88 -1.39 18.27
CA ASP A 417 18.12 -1.03 18.94
C ASP A 417 18.32 0.48 18.86
N GLU A 418 18.47 1.14 20.01
CA GLU A 418 18.60 2.62 20.08
C GLU A 418 19.87 3.14 19.41
N LYS A 419 20.96 2.37 19.43
CA LYS A 419 22.25 2.79 18.87
C LYS A 419 22.30 2.63 17.35
N THR A 420 21.77 1.55 16.83
CA THR A 420 21.85 1.23 15.40
C THR A 420 20.59 1.61 14.61
N GLY A 421 19.45 1.82 15.29
CA GLY A 421 18.13 2.05 14.66
C GLY A 421 17.57 0.83 13.91
N LYS A 422 18.23 -0.33 13.99
CA LYS A 422 17.79 -1.58 13.38
C LYS A 422 16.73 -2.26 14.23
N PHE A 423 15.86 -3.06 13.60
CA PHE A 423 14.95 -3.92 14.34
C PHE A 423 15.77 -4.93 15.17
N ALA A 424 15.48 -5.00 16.45
CA ALA A 424 16.17 -5.84 17.42
C ALA A 424 15.28 -7.00 17.89
N SER A 425 15.88 -8.04 18.47
CA SER A 425 15.16 -9.08 19.17
C SER A 425 14.49 -8.52 20.44
N ILE A 426 13.51 -9.26 20.99
CA ILE A 426 12.77 -8.82 22.19
C ILE A 426 13.68 -8.54 23.37
N ASN A 427 14.84 -9.20 23.45
CA ASN A 427 15.77 -9.11 24.58
C ASN A 427 16.77 -7.94 24.46
N ASP A 428 17.01 -7.39 23.27
CA ASP A 428 18.07 -6.40 23.02
C ASP A 428 17.54 -4.99 22.74
N ALA A 429 16.26 -4.74 22.98
CA ALA A 429 15.60 -3.54 22.49
C ALA A 429 15.12 -2.61 23.60
N ASN A 430 15.47 -1.35 23.49
CA ASN A 430 15.15 -0.32 24.46
C ASN A 430 14.05 0.65 24.02
N SER A 431 13.53 0.54 22.77
CA SER A 431 12.45 1.42 22.28
C SER A 431 11.41 0.68 21.42
N GLU A 432 10.15 1.05 21.56
CA GLU A 432 9.07 0.56 20.70
C GLU A 432 9.11 1.22 19.32
N ALA A 433 8.94 0.42 18.26
CA ALA A 433 8.90 0.93 16.91
C ALA A 433 7.46 1.33 16.55
N TYR A 434 7.21 2.63 16.44
CA TYR A 434 5.95 3.20 15.91
C TYR A 434 4.67 2.73 16.61
N PRO A 435 4.53 2.88 17.94
CA PRO A 435 3.33 2.44 18.64
C PRO A 435 2.12 3.35 18.32
N ILE A 436 2.37 4.52 17.76
CA ILE A 436 1.39 5.60 17.56
C ILE A 436 1.34 6.01 16.10
N GLU A 437 0.13 6.25 15.61
CA GLU A 437 -0.17 6.94 14.37
C GLU A 437 -1.03 8.17 14.62
N TYR A 438 -0.94 9.10 13.68
CA TYR A 438 -1.80 10.28 13.63
C TYR A 438 -2.66 10.26 12.36
N ILE A 439 -3.87 10.79 12.47
CA ILE A 439 -4.69 11.16 11.31
C ILE A 439 -4.72 12.68 11.30
N VAL A 440 -4.05 13.26 10.32
CA VAL A 440 -4.02 14.70 10.08
C VAL A 440 -5.11 15.04 9.07
N ILE A 441 -6.06 15.88 9.47
CA ILE A 441 -7.26 16.19 8.68
C ILE A 441 -7.28 17.66 8.30
N GLY A 442 -7.27 17.92 6.99
CA GLY A 442 -7.41 19.25 6.41
C GLY A 442 -8.79 19.42 5.75
N LEU A 443 -9.38 20.61 5.90
CA LEU A 443 -10.64 21.03 5.28
C LEU A 443 -10.34 22.04 4.18
N LYS A 444 -10.90 21.88 2.99
CA LYS A 444 -10.93 22.88 1.93
C LYS A 444 -12.15 23.79 2.12
N GLU A 445 -11.96 25.06 2.49
CA GLU A 445 -13.03 26.05 2.69
C GLU A 445 -13.47 26.72 1.39
#